data_fbe6529c2438e4684e754d8a0e8d6572
#
_entry.id   fbe6529c2438e4684e754d8a0e8d6572
#
_cell.length_a   1.000
_cell.length_b   1.000
_cell.length_c   1.000
_cell.angle_alpha   90.00
_cell.angle_beta   90.00
_cell.angle_gamma   90.00
#
_symmetry.space_group_name_H-M   'P 1'
#
loop_
_entity.id
_entity.type
_entity.pdbx_description
1 polymer ?
#
loop_
_entity_poly.entity_id
_entity_poly.type
_entity_poly.pdbx_seq_one_letter_code
_entity_poly.pdbx_strand_id
1 'polypeptide(L)'
;PYISTLNDALYHNTMQTGLEELLSYADRNSMSQGVELRLPFLNHELVTFLFSLPGNYKIQQGYTKWILRETMKKELPAAITWRKEKIGFEPPQLRWMEQPALQERIHNARQNLSAAGILSKTVLKTPVRPQSAYAQENNDWRYLIAATLLQQ
;
A
#
# COMPACT_ATOMS: atom_id res chain seq x y z
N PRO A 1 -18.63 -0.20 -13.56
CA PRO A 1 -18.15 -0.55 -14.91
C PRO A 1 -18.18 -2.06 -15.11
N TYR A 2 -18.54 -2.50 -16.32
CA TYR A 2 -18.53 -3.93 -16.66
C TYR A 2 -17.07 -4.32 -16.99
N ILE A 3 -16.48 -5.16 -16.17
CA ILE A 3 -15.09 -5.66 -16.34
C ILE A 3 -15.19 -7.05 -16.95
N SER A 4 -14.84 -7.19 -18.22
CA SER A 4 -14.90 -8.47 -18.95
C SER A 4 -13.53 -8.98 -19.38
N THR A 5 -12.56 -8.10 -19.50
CA THR A 5 -11.21 -8.42 -19.94
C THR A 5 -10.16 -8.01 -18.92
N LEU A 6 -8.94 -8.55 -19.07
CA LEU A 6 -7.80 -8.11 -18.26
C LEU A 6 -7.53 -6.61 -18.45
N ASN A 7 -7.68 -6.11 -19.68
CA ASN A 7 -7.44 -4.69 -19.96
C ASN A 7 -8.48 -3.80 -19.27
N ASP A 8 -9.76 -4.21 -19.20
CA ASP A 8 -10.78 -3.48 -18.47
C ASP A 8 -10.43 -3.40 -16.97
N ALA A 9 -10.00 -4.52 -16.37
CA ALA A 9 -9.58 -4.55 -14.98
C ALA A 9 -8.37 -3.64 -14.71
N LEU A 10 -7.37 -3.69 -15.59
CA LEU A 10 -6.18 -2.84 -15.49
C LEU A 10 -6.54 -1.36 -15.66
N TYR A 11 -7.40 -1.03 -16.62
CA TYR A 11 -7.87 0.33 -16.82
C TYR A 11 -8.60 0.87 -15.58
N HIS A 12 -9.53 0.07 -15.05
CA HIS A 12 -10.25 0.44 -13.83
C HIS A 12 -9.29 0.72 -12.66
N ASN A 13 -8.32 -0.18 -12.42
CA ASN A 13 -7.35 0.00 -11.34
C ASN A 13 -6.39 1.17 -11.56
N THR A 14 -6.07 1.49 -12.81
CA THR A 14 -5.14 2.57 -13.13
C THR A 14 -5.83 3.94 -13.13
N MET A 15 -7.06 4.02 -13.67
CA MET A 15 -7.73 5.30 -13.95
C MET A 15 -8.84 5.64 -12.96
N GLN A 16 -9.37 4.68 -12.21
CA GLN A 16 -10.55 4.89 -11.37
C GLN A 16 -10.34 4.51 -9.90
N THR A 17 -9.37 3.66 -9.58
CA THR A 17 -9.14 3.20 -8.21
C THR A 17 -7.66 2.96 -7.92
N GLY A 18 -7.24 3.26 -6.70
CA GLY A 18 -5.96 2.81 -6.13
C GLY A 18 -4.71 3.55 -6.59
N LEU A 19 -4.48 3.75 -7.89
CA LEU A 19 -3.25 4.39 -8.37
C LEU A 19 -3.19 5.86 -7.98
N GLU A 20 -4.27 6.61 -8.14
CA GLU A 20 -4.35 8.03 -7.78
C GLU A 20 -4.03 8.25 -6.29
N GLU A 21 -4.61 7.43 -5.43
CA GLU A 21 -4.36 7.47 -3.99
C GLU A 21 -2.89 7.19 -3.66
N LEU A 22 -2.31 6.15 -4.27
CA LEU A 22 -0.89 5.80 -4.09
C LEU A 22 0.05 6.92 -4.57
N LEU A 23 -0.27 7.54 -5.70
CA LEU A 23 0.50 8.66 -6.23
C LEU A 23 0.41 9.89 -5.32
N SER A 24 -0.78 10.17 -4.78
CA SER A 24 -1.00 11.27 -3.83
C SER A 24 -0.18 11.07 -2.54
N TYR A 25 -0.13 9.85 -2.00
CA TYR A 25 0.71 9.54 -0.84
C TYR A 25 2.20 9.70 -1.15
N ALA A 26 2.63 9.16 -2.29
CA ALA A 26 4.02 9.23 -2.70
C ALA A 26 4.48 10.68 -2.91
N ASP A 27 3.67 11.49 -3.60
CA ASP A 27 3.95 12.90 -3.86
C ASP A 27 4.01 13.71 -2.56
N ARG A 28 2.99 13.63 -1.72
CA ARG A 28 2.95 14.37 -0.44
C ARG A 28 4.11 14.02 0.47
N ASN A 29 4.45 12.72 0.58
CA ASN A 29 5.55 12.27 1.43
C ASN A 29 6.91 12.75 0.89
N SER A 30 7.14 12.69 -0.41
CA SER A 30 8.38 13.15 -1.00
C SER A 30 8.52 14.68 -0.96
N MET A 31 7.44 15.41 -1.28
CA MET A 31 7.44 16.86 -1.27
C MET A 31 7.54 17.44 0.14
N SER A 32 7.08 16.73 1.17
CA SER A 32 7.31 17.14 2.57
C SER A 32 8.78 17.22 2.94
N GLN A 33 9.66 16.55 2.17
CA GLN A 33 11.11 16.58 2.32
C GLN A 33 11.81 17.33 1.16
N GLY A 34 11.05 18.01 0.30
CA GLY A 34 11.60 18.71 -0.87
C GLY A 34 12.20 17.79 -1.92
N VAL A 35 11.76 16.53 -2.00
CA VAL A 35 12.27 15.52 -2.95
C VAL A 35 11.26 15.30 -4.06
N GLU A 36 11.69 15.47 -5.31
CA GLU A 36 10.88 15.14 -6.48
C GLU A 36 10.86 13.62 -6.72
N LEU A 37 9.66 13.04 -6.89
CA LEU A 37 9.47 11.65 -7.23
C LEU A 37 9.17 11.49 -8.72
N ARG A 38 9.95 10.65 -9.41
CA ARG A 38 9.73 10.31 -10.82
C ARG A 38 9.42 8.83 -10.98
N LEU A 39 8.35 8.53 -11.72
CA LEU A 39 7.81 7.18 -11.90
C LEU A 39 7.90 6.75 -13.36
N PRO A 40 9.04 6.21 -13.83
CA PRO A 40 9.27 5.93 -15.26
C PRO A 40 8.26 4.92 -15.85
N PHE A 41 7.72 4.01 -15.05
CA PHE A 41 6.69 3.07 -15.49
C PHE A 41 5.30 3.70 -15.69
N LEU A 42 5.11 4.95 -15.29
CA LEU A 42 3.88 5.73 -15.52
C LEU A 42 4.04 6.76 -16.64
N ASN A 43 5.11 6.67 -17.43
CA ASN A 43 5.20 7.46 -18.66
C ASN A 43 4.00 7.15 -19.55
N HIS A 44 3.32 8.21 -20.04
CA HIS A 44 2.04 8.07 -20.77
C HIS A 44 2.17 7.26 -22.05
N GLU A 45 3.30 7.39 -22.78
CA GLU A 45 3.55 6.60 -23.99
C GLU A 45 3.70 5.12 -23.66
N LEU A 46 4.45 4.79 -22.61
CA LEU A 46 4.60 3.41 -22.13
C LEU A 46 3.26 2.83 -21.67
N VAL A 47 2.48 3.59 -20.91
CA VAL A 47 1.15 3.16 -20.45
C VAL A 47 0.22 2.91 -21.63
N THR A 48 0.15 3.84 -22.59
CA THR A 48 -0.66 3.69 -23.80
C THR A 48 -0.24 2.45 -24.60
N PHE A 49 1.06 2.26 -24.80
CA PHE A 49 1.60 1.06 -25.45
C PHE A 49 1.18 -0.22 -24.70
N LEU A 50 1.35 -0.26 -23.40
CA LEU A 50 0.97 -1.43 -22.60
C LEU A 50 -0.53 -1.74 -22.70
N PHE A 51 -1.40 -0.72 -22.73
CA PHE A 51 -2.84 -0.94 -22.91
C PHE A 51 -3.19 -1.44 -24.30
N SER A 52 -2.43 -1.10 -25.35
CA SER A 52 -2.64 -1.62 -26.71
C SER A 52 -2.31 -3.11 -26.86
N LEU A 53 -1.51 -3.67 -25.94
CA LEU A 53 -1.09 -5.07 -26.02
C LEU A 53 -2.21 -6.03 -25.59
N PRO A 54 -2.33 -7.20 -26.23
CA PRO A 54 -3.18 -8.29 -25.77
C PRO A 54 -2.78 -8.81 -24.39
N GLY A 55 -3.75 -9.43 -23.68
CA GLY A 55 -3.56 -9.91 -22.29
C GLY A 55 -2.42 -10.91 -22.11
N ASN A 56 -2.12 -11.74 -23.13
CA ASN A 56 -1.04 -12.72 -23.08
C ASN A 56 0.37 -12.12 -23.00
N TYR A 57 0.56 -10.87 -23.42
CA TYR A 57 1.81 -10.14 -23.17
C TYR A 57 1.94 -9.64 -21.72
N LYS A 58 0.85 -9.59 -20.98
CA LYS A 58 0.79 -9.12 -19.59
C LYS A 58 0.83 -10.25 -18.59
N ILE A 59 0.06 -11.32 -18.88
CA ILE A 59 0.02 -12.54 -18.05
C ILE A 59 0.16 -13.74 -18.96
N GLN A 60 1.18 -14.56 -18.71
CA GLN A 60 1.43 -15.79 -19.45
C GLN A 60 2.12 -16.82 -18.56
N GLN A 61 1.80 -18.12 -18.74
CA GLN A 61 2.40 -19.24 -18.00
C GLN A 61 2.35 -19.08 -16.47
N GLY A 62 1.31 -18.40 -15.95
CA GLY A 62 1.18 -18.12 -14.52
C GLY A 62 2.06 -16.99 -14.00
N TYR A 63 2.74 -16.26 -14.87
CA TYR A 63 3.52 -15.07 -14.52
C TYR A 63 2.79 -13.79 -14.91
N THR A 64 2.72 -12.86 -13.98
CA THR A 64 2.36 -11.45 -14.25
C THR A 64 3.57 -10.69 -14.80
N LYS A 65 3.32 -9.54 -15.44
CA LYS A 65 4.37 -8.68 -16.03
C LYS A 65 5.21 -9.42 -17.09
N TRP A 66 4.59 -10.28 -17.86
CA TRP A 66 5.28 -11.19 -18.78
C TRP A 66 6.25 -10.48 -19.71
N ILE A 67 5.80 -9.45 -20.43
CA ILE A 67 6.65 -8.68 -21.35
C ILE A 67 7.89 -8.11 -20.65
N LEU A 68 7.74 -7.58 -19.43
CA LEU A 68 8.87 -7.03 -18.66
C LEU A 68 9.87 -8.15 -18.31
N ARG A 69 9.40 -9.32 -17.91
CA ARG A 69 10.25 -10.46 -17.59
C ARG A 69 11.04 -10.95 -18.83
N GLU A 70 10.37 -11.07 -19.96
CA GLU A 70 11.00 -11.46 -21.22
C GLU A 70 12.05 -10.44 -21.68
N THR A 71 11.76 -9.15 -21.55
CA THR A 71 12.70 -8.08 -21.89
C THR A 71 13.93 -8.10 -21.00
N MET A 72 13.74 -8.32 -19.70
CA MET A 72 14.80 -8.22 -18.69
C MET A 72 15.54 -9.53 -18.41
N LYS A 73 15.17 -10.64 -19.04
CA LYS A 73 15.75 -11.97 -18.74
C LYS A 73 17.25 -12.10 -19.00
N LYS A 74 17.81 -11.24 -19.86
CA LYS A 74 19.26 -11.20 -20.13
C LYS A 74 20.00 -10.23 -19.21
N GLU A 75 19.29 -9.28 -18.60
CA GLU A 75 19.85 -8.22 -17.78
C GLU A 75 19.79 -8.54 -16.27
N LEU A 76 18.80 -9.34 -15.87
CA LEU A 76 18.56 -9.68 -14.47
C LEU A 76 18.82 -11.17 -14.20
N PRO A 77 19.31 -11.52 -12.99
CA PRO A 77 19.40 -12.93 -12.57
C PRO A 77 18.05 -13.65 -12.68
N ALA A 78 18.07 -14.92 -13.09
CA ALA A 78 16.88 -15.73 -13.26
C ALA A 78 16.00 -15.80 -11.97
N ALA A 79 16.63 -15.86 -10.79
CA ALA A 79 15.94 -15.85 -9.51
C ALA A 79 15.11 -14.58 -9.28
N ILE A 80 15.48 -13.45 -9.87
CA ILE A 80 14.73 -12.18 -9.83
C ILE A 80 13.69 -12.16 -10.94
N THR A 81 14.11 -12.45 -12.18
CA THR A 81 13.25 -12.38 -13.36
C THR A 81 12.03 -13.31 -13.24
N TRP A 82 12.22 -14.53 -12.74
CA TRP A 82 11.18 -15.56 -12.67
C TRP A 82 10.61 -15.78 -11.27
N ARG A 83 10.84 -14.86 -10.33
CA ARG A 83 10.24 -14.92 -9.01
C ARG A 83 8.72 -14.81 -9.11
N LYS A 84 7.99 -15.75 -8.52
CA LYS A 84 6.51 -15.75 -8.46
C LYS A 84 6.00 -14.98 -7.26
N GLU A 85 6.68 -15.09 -6.14
CA GLU A 85 6.26 -14.47 -4.90
C GLU A 85 6.41 -12.94 -4.97
N LYS A 86 5.35 -12.25 -4.60
CA LYS A 86 5.38 -10.80 -4.40
C LYS A 86 5.89 -10.53 -3.00
N ILE A 87 7.08 -9.94 -2.90
CA ILE A 87 7.58 -9.40 -1.62
C ILE A 87 7.21 -7.92 -1.61
N GLY A 88 6.28 -7.56 -0.73
CA GLY A 88 5.94 -6.16 -0.44
C GLY A 88 6.88 -5.59 0.61
N PHE A 89 7.09 -4.27 0.58
CA PHE A 89 7.73 -3.57 1.69
C PHE A 89 6.68 -3.38 2.79
N GLU A 90 6.73 -4.22 3.80
CA GLU A 90 5.90 -4.10 4.98
C GLU A 90 6.75 -3.50 6.12
N PRO A 91 6.31 -2.39 6.74
CA PRO A 91 6.99 -1.90 7.94
C PRO A 91 6.88 -2.94 9.05
N PRO A 92 7.87 -3.09 9.94
CA PRO A 92 7.85 -4.07 11.01
C PRO A 92 6.89 -3.66 12.15
N GLN A 93 5.68 -3.27 11.80
CA GLN A 93 4.66 -2.72 12.69
C GLN A 93 4.28 -3.69 13.80
N LEU A 94 4.16 -4.98 13.49
CA LEU A 94 3.89 -5.99 14.49
C LEU A 94 4.90 -5.92 15.64
N ARG A 95 6.21 -5.92 15.31
CA ARG A 95 7.29 -5.82 16.30
C ARG A 95 7.28 -4.49 17.06
N TRP A 96 6.92 -3.41 16.37
CA TRP A 96 6.79 -2.11 17.02
C TRP A 96 5.65 -2.12 18.04
N MET A 97 4.51 -2.69 17.69
CA MET A 97 3.34 -2.75 18.57
C MET A 97 3.52 -3.72 19.75
N GLU A 98 4.49 -4.62 19.71
CA GLU A 98 4.89 -5.47 20.85
C GLU A 98 5.68 -4.67 21.90
N GLN A 99 6.24 -3.51 21.56
CA GLN A 99 7.03 -2.71 22.48
C GLN A 99 6.12 -2.03 23.52
N PRO A 100 6.42 -2.15 24.83
CA PRO A 100 5.60 -1.57 25.90
C PRO A 100 5.36 -0.06 25.73
N ALA A 101 6.37 0.68 25.33
CA ALA A 101 6.27 2.12 25.10
C ALA A 101 5.26 2.48 24.00
N LEU A 102 5.16 1.67 22.92
CA LEU A 102 4.18 1.92 21.89
C LEU A 102 2.78 1.49 22.30
N GLN A 103 2.65 0.41 23.07
CA GLN A 103 1.37 0.00 23.64
C GLN A 103 0.79 1.06 24.57
N GLU A 104 1.63 1.68 25.41
CA GLU A 104 1.24 2.81 26.25
C GLU A 104 0.78 4.01 25.42
N ARG A 105 1.51 4.37 24.38
CA ARG A 105 1.11 5.46 23.45
C ARG A 105 -0.22 5.17 22.77
N ILE A 106 -0.48 3.93 22.35
CA ILE A 106 -1.76 3.53 21.77
C ILE A 106 -2.88 3.64 22.81
N HIS A 107 -2.62 3.20 24.04
CA HIS A 107 -3.60 3.34 25.13
C HIS A 107 -3.95 4.80 25.40
N ASN A 108 -2.96 5.67 25.49
CA ASN A 108 -3.15 7.12 25.66
C ASN A 108 -3.92 7.74 24.47
N ALA A 109 -3.62 7.30 23.24
CA ALA A 109 -4.35 7.71 22.05
C ALA A 109 -5.84 7.33 22.12
N ARG A 110 -6.16 6.11 22.56
CA ARG A 110 -7.54 5.65 22.77
C ARG A 110 -8.25 6.51 23.85
N GLN A 111 -7.54 6.86 24.93
CA GLN A 111 -8.09 7.73 25.99
C GLN A 111 -8.43 9.12 25.43
N ASN A 112 -7.51 9.74 24.70
CA ASN A 112 -7.70 11.07 24.11
C ASN A 112 -8.88 11.08 23.11
N LEU A 113 -8.95 10.09 22.23
CA LEU A 113 -10.05 9.96 21.26
C LEU A 113 -11.39 9.68 21.96
N SER A 114 -11.38 8.92 23.06
CA SER A 114 -12.58 8.67 23.85
C SER A 114 -13.03 9.91 24.62
N ALA A 115 -12.10 10.70 25.18
CA ALA A 115 -12.39 11.97 25.83
C ALA A 115 -12.94 13.01 24.84
N ALA A 116 -12.47 12.98 23.58
CA ALA A 116 -12.98 13.82 22.49
C ALA A 116 -14.34 13.33 21.92
N GLY A 117 -14.91 12.25 22.44
CA GLY A 117 -16.18 11.69 21.97
C GLY A 117 -16.12 10.96 20.63
N ILE A 118 -14.91 10.70 20.10
CA ILE A 118 -14.70 10.03 18.81
C ILE A 118 -14.80 8.52 18.96
N LEU A 119 -14.31 7.96 20.07
CA LEU A 119 -14.34 6.52 20.36
C LEU A 119 -15.22 6.20 21.57
N SER A 120 -15.90 5.06 21.50
CA SER A 120 -16.60 4.52 22.64
C SER A 120 -15.64 4.12 23.77
N LYS A 121 -16.02 4.38 25.02
CA LYS A 121 -15.25 3.96 26.22
C LYS A 121 -15.02 2.45 26.31
N THR A 122 -15.78 1.64 25.57
CA THR A 122 -15.60 0.18 25.51
C THR A 122 -14.23 -0.21 24.96
N VAL A 123 -13.64 0.61 24.06
CA VAL A 123 -12.32 0.38 23.49
C VAL A 123 -11.20 0.38 24.56
N LEU A 124 -11.39 1.14 25.63
CA LEU A 124 -10.43 1.20 26.75
C LEU A 124 -10.35 -0.11 27.55
N LYS A 125 -11.38 -0.94 27.48
CA LYS A 125 -11.45 -2.23 28.18
C LYS A 125 -10.77 -3.37 27.39
N THR A 126 -10.44 -3.12 26.12
CA THR A 126 -9.82 -4.15 25.26
C THR A 126 -8.30 -4.00 25.28
N PRO A 127 -7.52 -5.09 25.38
CA PRO A 127 -6.07 -4.99 25.28
C PRO A 127 -5.64 -4.49 23.90
N VAL A 128 -4.50 -3.80 23.84
CA VAL A 128 -3.85 -3.48 22.56
C VAL A 128 -3.35 -4.79 21.96
N ARG A 129 -3.74 -5.04 20.71
CA ARG A 129 -3.32 -6.25 19.98
C ARG A 129 -2.30 -5.88 18.91
N PRO A 130 -1.04 -6.34 19.04
CA PRO A 130 -0.07 -6.17 17.98
C PRO A 130 -0.55 -6.80 16.66
N GLN A 131 -0.45 -6.04 15.57
CA GLN A 131 -0.90 -6.46 14.25
C GLN A 131 0.09 -6.01 13.17
N SER A 132 0.15 -6.76 12.07
CA SER A 132 0.91 -6.36 10.90
C SER A 132 0.29 -5.15 10.21
N ALA A 133 1.08 -4.45 9.40
CA ALA A 133 0.63 -3.22 8.73
C ALA A 133 -0.57 -3.45 7.79
N TYR A 134 -0.67 -4.65 7.20
CA TYR A 134 -1.74 -4.99 6.26
C TYR A 134 -2.89 -5.79 6.88
N ALA A 135 -2.94 -5.90 8.22
CA ALA A 135 -4.06 -6.54 8.88
C ALA A 135 -5.35 -5.72 8.66
N GLN A 136 -6.45 -6.40 8.33
CA GLN A 136 -7.72 -5.74 8.02
C GLN A 136 -8.27 -4.92 9.20
N GLU A 137 -8.09 -5.38 10.43
CA GLU A 137 -8.60 -4.74 11.64
C GLU A 137 -7.53 -4.00 12.45
N ASN A 138 -6.60 -3.34 11.76
CA ASN A 138 -5.52 -2.60 12.41
C ASN A 138 -5.99 -1.25 12.98
N ASN A 139 -7.03 -1.30 13.82
CA ASN A 139 -7.65 -0.10 14.38
C ASN A 139 -6.74 0.62 15.37
N ASP A 140 -5.96 -0.10 16.15
CA ASP A 140 -5.07 0.48 17.15
C ASP A 140 -4.03 1.41 16.55
N TRP A 141 -3.47 1.03 15.41
CA TRP A 141 -2.57 1.89 14.66
C TRP A 141 -3.28 3.13 14.12
N ARG A 142 -4.51 2.97 13.63
CA ARG A 142 -5.34 4.10 13.15
C ARG A 142 -5.68 5.05 14.29
N TYR A 143 -5.98 4.56 15.47
CA TYR A 143 -6.24 5.39 16.66
C TYR A 143 -5.00 6.18 17.06
N LEU A 144 -3.81 5.57 17.03
CA LEU A 144 -2.56 6.28 17.28
C LEU A 144 -2.37 7.45 16.32
N ILE A 145 -2.55 7.23 15.02
CA ILE A 145 -2.43 8.28 14.00
C ILE A 145 -3.51 9.35 14.18
N ALA A 146 -4.77 8.97 14.37
CA ALA A 146 -5.86 9.91 14.56
C ALA A 146 -5.65 10.82 15.79
N ALA A 147 -5.14 10.27 16.91
CA ALA A 147 -4.85 11.05 18.10
C ALA A 147 -3.73 12.08 17.91
N THR A 148 -2.74 11.81 17.04
CA THR A 148 -1.69 12.79 16.74
C THR A 148 -2.21 13.99 15.94
N LEU A 149 -3.27 13.80 15.13
CA LEU A 149 -3.91 14.88 14.38
C LEU A 149 -4.76 15.80 15.26
N LEU A 150 -5.24 15.31 16.40
CA LEU A 150 -6.01 16.13 17.37
C LEU A 150 -5.13 17.02 18.25
N GLN A 151 -3.82 16.81 18.24
CA GLN A 151 -2.86 17.57 19.06
C GLN A 151 -2.21 18.73 18.29
N GLN A 152 -2.55 18.89 17.01
CA GLN A 152 -2.15 20.01 16.17
C GLN A 152 -3.19 21.13 16.21
#